data_660687a6877c39f7535b7eb550047ce0
#
_entry.id   660687a6877c39f7535b7eb550047ce0
#
_cell.length_a   1.000
_cell.length_b   1.000
_cell.length_c   1.000
_cell.angle_alpha   90.00
_cell.angle_beta   90.00
_cell.angle_gamma   90.00
#
_symmetry.space_group_name_H-M   'P 1'
#
loop_
_entity.id
_entity.type
_entity.pdbx_description
1 polymer ?
#
loop_
_entity_poly.entity_id
_entity_poly.type
_entity_poly.pdbx_seq_one_letter_code
_entity_poly.pdbx_strand_id
1 'polypeptide(L)'
;MTIARLDFLIGAAAATTVTLPFQNGTRPLQAFPQKRRLIVLTPRPPQLETPFSIFDQSVLTPNDAFFVRWHLAGIPTTVDGATHRIRVHGSVKRPLSLSVDDLRNSFERVEIVAVNQCSGNSRALFSPRVPGGQWGNGAMGNARWTGARLRDVLAKAGLKDSAIQIRFHGLEHPILPTTPPFIKALSIDDLTNNMLIAYEMNGEPLPLLNGYPVRLIVPGWYATYWMKMLVDIEAIDTVDDNFWMKTAYRIPDTPGGTISPTATGYPTIPINTMTVRSFITNVTSGQTLRAGRQPIRGIAFDSGKGIKMVEFSSDGGATWRKATLGKDYGNFSFRPWEIGFDAVAGASHVLACRATNYVDETQTTVPVWNPGGYLRDVIETYKVRVA
;
A
#
# COMPACT_ATOMS: atom_id res chain seq x y z
N MET A 1 21.06 -42.69 20.46
CA MET A 1 20.67 -41.30 20.74
C MET A 1 19.48 -40.97 19.86
N THR A 2 18.27 -41.05 20.41
CA THR A 2 17.01 -40.99 19.72
C THR A 2 16.57 -39.52 19.67
N ILE A 3 16.43 -38.96 18.47
CA ILE A 3 15.95 -37.59 18.30
C ILE A 3 14.41 -37.64 18.38
N ALA A 4 13.88 -37.04 19.42
CA ALA A 4 12.41 -36.85 19.58
C ALA A 4 11.87 -35.93 18.53
N ARG A 5 10.86 -36.42 17.77
CA ARG A 5 10.00 -35.59 16.92
C ARG A 5 9.11 -34.73 17.81
N LEU A 6 9.24 -33.40 17.66
CA LEU A 6 8.25 -32.46 18.19
C LEU A 6 7.05 -32.46 17.23
N ASP A 7 5.98 -33.12 17.65
CA ASP A 7 4.68 -32.97 17.00
C ASP A 7 4.10 -31.61 17.35
N PHE A 8 4.11 -30.68 16.37
CA PHE A 8 3.34 -29.46 16.44
C PHE A 8 1.86 -29.81 16.28
N LEU A 9 1.12 -29.74 17.37
CA LEU A 9 -0.34 -29.76 17.37
C LEU A 9 -0.85 -28.59 16.54
N ILE A 10 -1.34 -28.89 15.35
CA ILE A 10 -2.09 -27.95 14.48
C ILE A 10 -3.48 -27.78 15.09
N GLY A 11 -3.62 -26.82 15.97
CA GLY A 11 -4.90 -26.34 16.45
C GLY A 11 -5.60 -25.48 15.40
N ALA A 12 -6.89 -25.75 15.18
CA ALA A 12 -7.87 -25.04 14.34
C ALA A 12 -7.51 -25.00 12.85
N ALA A 13 -8.30 -25.68 12.02
CA ALA A 13 -8.28 -25.55 10.57
C ALA A 13 -8.47 -24.07 10.19
N ALA A 14 -7.38 -23.37 9.87
CA ALA A 14 -7.44 -22.02 9.34
C ALA A 14 -8.30 -22.04 8.07
N ALA A 15 -9.26 -21.12 7.96
CA ALA A 15 -10.09 -21.00 6.78
C ALA A 15 -9.21 -21.01 5.53
N THR A 16 -9.51 -21.89 4.59
CA THR A 16 -8.75 -22.02 3.34
C THR A 16 -9.18 -21.04 2.27
N THR A 17 -10.28 -20.33 2.51
CA THR A 17 -10.86 -19.33 1.59
C THR A 17 -11.38 -18.13 2.35
N VAL A 18 -11.54 -17.03 1.64
CA VAL A 18 -12.18 -15.80 2.11
C VAL A 18 -13.23 -15.36 1.10
N THR A 19 -14.39 -14.90 1.60
CA THR A 19 -15.42 -14.29 0.76
C THR A 19 -15.10 -12.82 0.58
N LEU A 20 -15.01 -12.39 -0.68
CA LEU A 20 -14.80 -11.00 -1.02
C LEU A 20 -16.14 -10.24 -1.08
N PRO A 21 -16.14 -8.90 -0.91
CA PRO A 21 -17.37 -8.11 -0.97
C PRO A 21 -18.01 -8.15 -2.36
N PHE A 22 -19.32 -7.92 -2.39
CA PHE A 22 -20.18 -7.94 -3.59
C PHE A 22 -20.11 -9.27 -4.33
N GLN A 23 -20.08 -9.21 -5.66
CA GLN A 23 -20.04 -10.38 -6.55
C GLN A 23 -18.61 -10.87 -6.85
N ASN A 24 -17.63 -10.50 -6.03
CA ASN A 24 -16.24 -10.92 -6.24
C ASN A 24 -15.99 -12.37 -5.79
N GLY A 25 -16.96 -13.01 -5.17
CA GLY A 25 -16.98 -14.43 -4.82
C GLY A 25 -16.01 -14.80 -3.70
N THR A 26 -15.67 -16.08 -3.67
CA THR A 26 -14.72 -16.66 -2.73
C THR A 26 -13.35 -16.82 -3.38
N ARG A 27 -12.30 -16.45 -2.65
CA ARG A 27 -10.91 -16.57 -3.11
C ARG A 27 -10.13 -17.53 -2.22
N PRO A 28 -9.22 -18.34 -2.79
CA PRO A 28 -8.36 -19.20 -1.99
C PRO A 28 -7.31 -18.39 -1.23
N LEU A 29 -6.96 -18.87 -0.05
CA LEU A 29 -5.75 -18.47 0.66
C LEU A 29 -4.62 -19.41 0.25
N GLN A 30 -3.55 -18.88 -0.33
CA GLN A 30 -2.39 -19.65 -0.80
C GLN A 30 -1.09 -19.11 -0.20
N ALA A 31 -0.11 -20.01 -0.06
CA ALA A 31 1.25 -19.67 0.31
C ALA A 31 2.11 -19.54 -0.96
N PHE A 32 2.95 -18.51 -0.99
CA PHE A 32 4.00 -18.27 -1.96
C PHE A 32 5.36 -18.30 -1.23
N PRO A 33 6.50 -18.45 -1.94
CA PRO A 33 7.80 -18.38 -1.30
C PRO A 33 7.94 -17.15 -0.41
N GLN A 34 8.39 -17.32 0.83
CA GLN A 34 8.51 -16.28 1.86
C GLN A 34 7.18 -15.59 2.24
N LYS A 35 6.02 -16.20 1.89
CA LYS A 35 4.69 -15.69 2.24
C LYS A 35 3.88 -16.76 2.98
N ARG A 36 3.16 -16.33 4.03
CA ARG A 36 2.05 -17.12 4.57
C ARG A 36 0.91 -17.17 3.57
N ARG A 37 -0.18 -17.87 3.89
CA ARG A 37 -1.36 -17.88 3.04
C ARG A 37 -1.97 -16.49 2.92
N LEU A 38 -2.05 -15.97 1.69
CA LEU A 38 -2.65 -14.69 1.32
C LEU A 38 -3.83 -14.92 0.38
N ILE A 39 -4.67 -13.89 0.24
CA ILE A 39 -5.77 -13.91 -0.73
C ILE A 39 -5.19 -13.77 -2.14
N VAL A 40 -5.41 -14.76 -2.99
CA VAL A 40 -4.87 -14.77 -4.35
C VAL A 40 -5.87 -14.17 -5.32
N LEU A 41 -5.55 -13.02 -5.92
CA LEU A 41 -6.31 -12.48 -7.04
C LEU A 41 -5.84 -13.10 -8.35
N THR A 42 -4.51 -13.08 -8.58
CA THR A 42 -3.87 -13.76 -9.70
C THR A 42 -2.55 -14.38 -9.24
N PRO A 43 -2.18 -15.58 -9.75
CA PRO A 43 -0.89 -16.19 -9.42
C PRO A 43 0.25 -15.67 -10.30
N ARG A 44 -0.05 -15.11 -11.51
CA ARG A 44 0.96 -14.62 -12.45
C ARG A 44 0.41 -13.51 -13.37
N PRO A 45 0.93 -12.25 -13.29
CA PRO A 45 1.83 -11.79 -12.25
C PRO A 45 1.16 -11.93 -10.87
N PRO A 46 1.92 -12.20 -9.80
CA PRO A 46 1.30 -12.39 -8.49
C PRO A 46 0.64 -11.11 -7.99
N GLN A 47 -0.64 -11.24 -7.68
CA GLN A 47 -1.45 -10.24 -6.99
C GLN A 47 -2.03 -10.91 -5.77
N LEU A 48 -1.42 -10.64 -4.61
CA LEU A 48 -1.71 -11.28 -3.33
C LEU A 48 -2.14 -10.22 -2.33
N GLU A 49 -3.33 -10.38 -1.79
CA GLU A 49 -3.90 -9.44 -0.84
C GLU A 49 -3.68 -9.92 0.60
N THR A 50 -3.29 -9.03 1.51
CA THR A 50 -3.21 -9.29 2.95
C THR A 50 -4.61 -9.57 3.49
N PRO A 51 -4.86 -10.70 4.18
CA PRO A 51 -6.10 -10.92 4.91
C PRO A 51 -6.29 -9.78 5.95
N PHE A 52 -7.46 -9.14 5.94
CA PHE A 52 -7.67 -7.88 6.67
C PHE A 52 -7.46 -7.99 8.18
N SER A 53 -7.73 -9.17 8.76
CA SER A 53 -7.50 -9.47 10.17
C SER A 53 -6.03 -9.35 10.63
N ILE A 54 -5.07 -9.32 9.70
CA ILE A 54 -3.65 -9.10 10.02
C ILE A 54 -3.43 -7.70 10.60
N PHE A 55 -4.21 -6.71 10.16
CA PHE A 55 -4.06 -5.32 10.62
C PHE A 55 -4.52 -5.09 12.06
N ASP A 56 -5.25 -6.05 12.67
CA ASP A 56 -5.58 -6.02 14.11
C ASP A 56 -4.47 -6.60 15.00
N GLN A 57 -3.54 -7.35 14.41
CA GLN A 57 -2.50 -8.07 15.17
C GLN A 57 -1.29 -7.18 15.49
N SER A 58 -0.93 -6.29 14.58
CA SER A 58 0.24 -5.42 14.73
C SER A 58 0.12 -4.19 13.82
N VAL A 59 0.68 -3.06 14.28
CA VAL A 59 0.81 -1.84 13.47
C VAL A 59 1.76 -2.08 12.30
N LEU A 60 2.83 -2.87 12.49
CA LEU A 60 3.71 -3.29 11.41
C LEU A 60 3.17 -4.59 10.81
N THR A 61 2.87 -4.57 9.53
CA THR A 61 2.44 -5.75 8.78
C THR A 61 3.63 -6.71 8.65
N PRO A 62 3.54 -7.97 9.12
CA PRO A 62 4.63 -8.93 8.97
C PRO A 62 5.07 -9.11 7.50
N ASN A 63 6.37 -9.30 7.26
CA ASN A 63 6.93 -9.42 5.92
C ASN A 63 6.27 -10.54 5.10
N ASP A 64 5.96 -11.66 5.74
CA ASP A 64 5.30 -12.80 5.11
C ASP A 64 3.80 -12.60 4.87
N ALA A 65 3.17 -11.61 5.56
CA ALA A 65 1.76 -11.23 5.38
C ALA A 65 1.58 -10.00 4.47
N PHE A 66 2.65 -9.32 4.11
CA PHE A 66 2.58 -8.08 3.33
C PHE A 66 2.11 -8.37 1.90
N PHE A 67 1.15 -7.58 1.38
CA PHE A 67 0.59 -7.76 0.04
C PHE A 67 1.65 -7.75 -1.05
N VAL A 68 1.32 -8.34 -2.19
CA VAL A 68 2.20 -8.40 -3.35
C VAL A 68 1.44 -7.93 -4.59
N ARG A 69 2.03 -7.03 -5.34
CA ARG A 69 1.48 -6.56 -6.61
C ARG A 69 2.59 -6.38 -7.64
N TRP A 70 2.55 -7.18 -8.69
CA TRP A 70 3.43 -7.06 -9.85
C TRP A 70 2.62 -6.68 -11.09
N HIS A 71 3.21 -5.89 -12.00
CA HIS A 71 2.57 -5.42 -13.22
C HIS A 71 2.77 -6.41 -14.35
N LEU A 72 3.99 -6.92 -14.46
CA LEU A 72 4.44 -7.76 -15.56
C LEU A 72 4.70 -9.19 -15.06
N ALA A 73 4.56 -10.16 -15.93
CA ALA A 73 4.71 -11.58 -15.58
C ALA A 73 6.18 -12.06 -15.58
N GLY A 74 7.08 -11.30 -16.19
CA GLY A 74 8.51 -11.56 -16.17
C GLY A 74 9.13 -11.04 -14.88
N ILE A 75 9.12 -11.87 -13.82
CA ILE A 75 9.68 -11.55 -12.50
C ILE A 75 10.80 -12.56 -12.25
N PRO A 76 12.01 -12.10 -11.88
CA PRO A 76 13.09 -13.00 -11.47
C PRO A 76 12.65 -13.89 -10.31
N THR A 77 12.92 -15.17 -10.37
CA THR A 77 12.67 -16.14 -9.30
C THR A 77 13.78 -16.13 -8.25
N THR A 78 14.96 -15.63 -8.63
CA THR A 78 16.12 -15.42 -7.77
C THR A 78 16.83 -14.15 -8.18
N VAL A 79 17.41 -13.43 -7.23
CA VAL A 79 18.28 -12.27 -7.48
C VAL A 79 19.51 -12.42 -6.59
N ASP A 80 20.70 -12.32 -7.16
CA ASP A 80 21.93 -12.26 -6.40
C ASP A 80 22.18 -10.81 -5.92
N GLY A 81 22.01 -10.58 -4.62
CA GLY A 81 22.20 -9.26 -4.01
C GLY A 81 23.65 -8.75 -4.08
N ALA A 82 24.65 -9.65 -4.15
CA ALA A 82 26.05 -9.25 -4.23
C ALA A 82 26.43 -8.65 -5.59
N THR A 83 25.85 -9.18 -6.66
CA THR A 83 26.08 -8.69 -8.02
C THR A 83 25.06 -7.65 -8.48
N HIS A 84 23.99 -7.43 -7.72
CA HIS A 84 22.96 -6.43 -8.04
C HIS A 84 23.56 -5.03 -8.09
N ARG A 85 23.21 -4.26 -9.12
CA ARG A 85 23.66 -2.88 -9.30
C ARG A 85 22.49 -1.96 -9.63
N ILE A 86 22.54 -0.75 -9.07
CA ILE A 86 21.63 0.35 -9.39
C ILE A 86 22.43 1.36 -10.18
N ARG A 87 22.04 1.64 -11.41
CA ARG A 87 22.62 2.70 -12.22
C ARG A 87 21.93 4.02 -11.91
N VAL A 88 22.71 5.08 -11.76
CA VAL A 88 22.23 6.46 -11.66
C VAL A 88 22.85 7.23 -12.82
N HIS A 89 22.04 7.72 -13.74
CA HIS A 89 22.53 8.32 -15.00
C HIS A 89 21.58 9.37 -15.58
N GLY A 90 21.79 9.73 -16.85
CA GLY A 90 21.02 10.78 -17.55
C GLY A 90 21.56 12.19 -17.26
N SER A 91 20.69 13.12 -16.92
CA SER A 91 21.04 14.52 -16.61
C SER A 91 21.72 14.63 -15.24
N VAL A 92 22.85 13.95 -15.06
CA VAL A 92 23.74 13.99 -13.90
C VAL A 92 25.17 14.38 -14.29
N LYS A 93 25.93 14.95 -13.34
CA LYS A 93 27.33 15.30 -13.56
C LYS A 93 28.26 14.08 -13.51
N ARG A 94 27.92 13.08 -12.67
CA ARG A 94 28.71 11.87 -12.43
C ARG A 94 27.79 10.66 -12.38
N PRO A 95 27.68 9.87 -13.43
CA PRO A 95 26.95 8.61 -13.38
C PRO A 95 27.50 7.68 -12.30
N LEU A 96 26.62 6.96 -11.60
CA LEU A 96 26.98 6.01 -10.55
C LEU A 96 26.51 4.61 -10.91
N SER A 97 27.22 3.61 -10.38
CA SER A 97 26.79 2.21 -10.36
C SER A 97 26.95 1.74 -8.91
N LEU A 98 25.86 1.58 -8.19
CA LEU A 98 25.86 1.31 -6.77
C LEU A 98 25.46 -0.13 -6.48
N SER A 99 26.24 -0.81 -5.66
CA SER A 99 25.86 -2.08 -5.03
C SER A 99 24.97 -1.84 -3.80
N VAL A 100 24.41 -2.91 -3.25
CA VAL A 100 23.71 -2.85 -1.96
C VAL A 100 24.68 -2.45 -0.83
N ASP A 101 25.93 -2.92 -0.88
CA ASP A 101 26.97 -2.56 0.09
C ASP A 101 27.38 -1.08 -0.01
N ASP A 102 27.41 -0.52 -1.21
CA ASP A 102 27.63 0.94 -1.39
C ASP A 102 26.51 1.74 -0.72
N LEU A 103 25.25 1.30 -0.85
CA LEU A 103 24.12 1.96 -0.17
C LEU A 103 24.25 1.88 1.37
N ARG A 104 24.76 0.78 1.91
CA ARG A 104 24.94 0.56 3.35
C ARG A 104 26.11 1.35 3.92
N ASN A 105 27.21 1.42 3.17
CA ASN A 105 28.50 1.90 3.69
C ASN A 105 28.84 3.35 3.30
N SER A 106 28.22 3.88 2.20
CA SER A 106 28.57 5.19 1.67
C SER A 106 27.47 6.26 1.85
N PHE A 107 26.37 5.89 2.51
CA PHE A 107 25.25 6.80 2.80
C PHE A 107 24.77 6.60 4.24
N GLU A 108 24.13 7.63 4.78
CA GLU A 108 23.49 7.55 6.09
C GLU A 108 22.40 6.47 6.08
N ARG A 109 22.43 5.58 7.08
CA ARG A 109 21.35 4.63 7.32
C ARG A 109 20.14 5.33 7.91
N VAL A 110 19.04 5.34 7.15
CA VAL A 110 17.79 5.99 7.56
C VAL A 110 16.69 4.95 7.69
N GLU A 111 15.83 5.16 8.68
CA GLU A 111 14.67 4.32 8.93
C GLU A 111 13.39 5.16 8.94
N ILE A 112 12.33 4.67 8.28
CA ILE A 112 11.00 5.27 8.29
C ILE A 112 9.93 4.19 8.40
N VAL A 113 8.88 4.45 9.17
CA VAL A 113 7.68 3.62 9.16
C VAL A 113 6.68 4.25 8.19
N ALA A 114 6.28 3.50 7.17
CA ALA A 114 5.39 4.04 6.14
C ALA A 114 4.46 2.98 5.54
N VAL A 115 3.25 3.43 5.26
CA VAL A 115 2.22 2.66 4.56
C VAL A 115 2.55 2.59 3.07
N ASN A 116 2.55 1.38 2.53
CA ASN A 116 2.56 1.11 1.11
C ASN A 116 1.17 0.62 0.70
N GLN A 117 0.45 1.38 -0.13
CA GLN A 117 -0.90 1.05 -0.57
C GLN A 117 -0.98 1.01 -2.09
N CYS A 118 -1.53 -0.07 -2.65
CA CYS A 118 -1.83 -0.15 -4.08
C CYS A 118 -2.82 0.93 -4.49
N SER A 119 -2.61 1.58 -5.63
CA SER A 119 -3.55 2.56 -6.19
C SER A 119 -4.97 2.03 -6.32
N GLY A 120 -5.10 0.73 -6.61
CA GLY A 120 -6.39 0.04 -6.74
C GLY A 120 -6.90 -0.63 -5.46
N ASN A 121 -6.35 -0.32 -4.29
CA ASN A 121 -6.89 -0.85 -3.04
C ASN A 121 -8.38 -0.51 -2.92
N SER A 122 -9.21 -1.49 -2.54
CA SER A 122 -10.68 -1.37 -2.47
C SER A 122 -11.40 -1.24 -3.84
N ARG A 123 -10.76 -1.56 -4.96
CA ARG A 123 -11.38 -1.48 -6.29
C ARG A 123 -12.62 -2.38 -6.42
N ALA A 124 -12.67 -3.51 -5.74
CA ALA A 124 -13.83 -4.39 -5.69
C ALA A 124 -15.10 -3.72 -5.15
N LEU A 125 -14.96 -2.59 -4.45
CA LEU A 125 -16.06 -1.85 -3.81
C LEU A 125 -16.59 -0.70 -4.68
N PHE A 126 -16.08 -0.51 -5.90
CA PHE A 126 -16.59 0.50 -6.82
C PHE A 126 -17.89 0.05 -7.48
N SER A 127 -18.86 0.96 -7.55
CA SER A 127 -20.13 0.76 -8.24
C SER A 127 -20.47 2.02 -9.04
N PRO A 128 -20.67 1.93 -10.37
CA PRO A 128 -20.46 0.74 -11.21
C PRO A 128 -19.05 0.15 -11.12
N ARG A 129 -18.95 -1.17 -11.33
CA ARG A 129 -17.69 -1.91 -11.30
C ARG A 129 -16.72 -1.41 -12.37
N VAL A 130 -15.45 -1.32 -12.02
CA VAL A 130 -14.36 -0.91 -12.91
C VAL A 130 -13.40 -2.06 -13.19
N PRO A 131 -12.70 -2.07 -14.35
CA PRO A 131 -11.75 -3.12 -14.71
C PRO A 131 -10.49 -3.08 -13.82
N GLY A 132 -9.69 -4.15 -13.87
CA GLY A 132 -8.43 -4.30 -13.13
C GLY A 132 -8.52 -5.28 -11.97
N GLY A 133 -7.46 -5.43 -11.22
CA GLY A 133 -7.39 -6.31 -10.04
C GLY A 133 -8.43 -5.90 -9.01
N GLN A 134 -9.33 -6.83 -8.69
CA GLN A 134 -10.46 -6.59 -7.78
C GLN A 134 -10.02 -6.79 -6.33
N TRP A 135 -9.24 -5.85 -5.84
CA TRP A 135 -8.78 -5.82 -4.46
C TRP A 135 -9.92 -5.52 -3.49
N GLY A 136 -9.93 -6.19 -2.36
CA GLY A 136 -10.64 -5.72 -1.16
C GLY A 136 -9.87 -4.56 -0.52
N ASN A 137 -9.87 -4.50 0.81
CA ASN A 137 -9.17 -3.44 1.56
C ASN A 137 -7.72 -3.81 1.95
N GLY A 138 -7.25 -5.01 1.60
CA GLY A 138 -5.96 -5.56 2.06
C GLY A 138 -4.79 -5.36 1.10
N ALA A 139 -4.96 -4.63 -0.02
CA ALA A 139 -3.83 -4.31 -0.90
C ALA A 139 -3.00 -3.15 -0.34
N MET A 140 -2.63 -3.26 0.92
CA MET A 140 -1.81 -2.32 1.68
C MET A 140 -0.98 -3.04 2.75
N GLY A 141 -0.05 -2.34 3.33
CA GLY A 141 0.70 -2.77 4.50
C GLY A 141 1.54 -1.64 5.03
N ASN A 142 1.84 -1.67 6.31
CA ASN A 142 2.69 -0.71 6.99
C ASN A 142 3.97 -1.41 7.44
N ALA A 143 5.11 -0.88 7.10
CA ALA A 143 6.39 -1.49 7.46
C ALA A 143 7.42 -0.44 7.85
N ARG A 144 8.43 -0.89 8.58
CA ARG A 144 9.64 -0.17 8.85
C ARG A 144 10.61 -0.40 7.69
N TRP A 145 10.95 0.66 7.00
CA TRP A 145 11.83 0.63 5.84
C TRP A 145 13.18 1.22 6.20
N THR A 146 14.25 0.51 5.90
CA THR A 146 15.62 0.97 6.16
C THR A 146 16.39 1.06 4.85
N GLY A 147 17.08 2.18 4.62
CA GLY A 147 17.80 2.42 3.38
C GLY A 147 18.64 3.69 3.39
N ALA A 148 19.10 4.08 2.22
CA ALA A 148 19.73 5.35 1.94
C ALA A 148 18.70 6.35 1.39
N ARG A 149 18.83 7.64 1.71
CA ARG A 149 17.94 8.65 1.11
C ARG A 149 18.19 8.77 -0.38
N LEU A 150 17.11 8.78 -1.15
CA LEU A 150 17.19 9.00 -2.61
C LEU A 150 17.91 10.33 -2.93
N ARG A 151 17.61 11.41 -2.18
CA ARG A 151 18.24 12.72 -2.38
C ARG A 151 19.76 12.69 -2.20
N ASP A 152 20.27 11.91 -1.24
CA ASP A 152 21.71 11.82 -1.00
C ASP A 152 22.41 11.09 -2.16
N VAL A 153 21.76 10.07 -2.71
CA VAL A 153 22.23 9.36 -3.91
C VAL A 153 22.25 10.29 -5.12
N LEU A 154 21.18 11.05 -5.34
CA LEU A 154 21.11 12.04 -6.43
C LEU A 154 22.12 13.19 -6.25
N ALA A 155 22.32 13.66 -5.01
CA ALA A 155 23.34 14.67 -4.71
C ALA A 155 24.75 14.17 -5.01
N LYS A 156 25.07 12.89 -4.68
CA LYS A 156 26.36 12.27 -5.03
C LYS A 156 26.56 12.19 -6.53
N ALA A 157 25.52 11.91 -7.30
CA ALA A 157 25.55 11.92 -8.76
C ALA A 157 25.64 13.35 -9.31
N GLY A 158 25.11 14.35 -8.60
CA GLY A 158 25.06 15.75 -9.00
C GLY A 158 24.09 15.98 -10.15
N LEU A 159 22.83 16.23 -9.84
CA LEU A 159 21.82 16.58 -10.85
C LEU A 159 22.28 17.81 -11.63
N LYS A 160 22.03 17.83 -12.95
CA LYS A 160 22.18 19.02 -13.78
C LYS A 160 20.93 19.88 -13.68
N ASP A 161 21.06 21.18 -13.90
CA ASP A 161 19.93 22.13 -13.84
C ASP A 161 18.86 21.83 -14.91
N SER A 162 19.21 21.10 -15.97
CA SER A 162 18.28 20.65 -17.00
C SER A 162 17.38 19.49 -16.56
N ALA A 163 17.69 18.80 -15.45
CA ALA A 163 16.89 17.68 -14.99
C ALA A 163 15.56 18.17 -14.42
N ILE A 164 14.44 17.62 -14.89
CA ILE A 164 13.09 17.99 -14.41
C ILE A 164 12.34 16.81 -13.78
N GLN A 165 12.70 15.56 -14.12
CA GLN A 165 12.11 14.35 -13.55
C GLN A 165 13.19 13.31 -13.28
N ILE A 166 12.88 12.40 -12.36
CA ILE A 166 13.64 11.17 -12.12
C ILE A 166 12.78 9.98 -12.48
N ARG A 167 13.27 9.17 -13.40
CA ARG A 167 12.68 7.93 -13.89
C ARG A 167 13.25 6.75 -13.14
N PHE A 168 12.38 5.76 -12.82
CA PHE A 168 12.76 4.55 -12.08
C PHE A 168 12.33 3.30 -12.82
N HIS A 169 13.21 2.30 -12.86
CA HIS A 169 12.95 1.00 -13.45
C HIS A 169 13.48 -0.13 -12.55
N GLY A 170 12.75 -1.24 -12.50
CA GLY A 170 13.10 -2.46 -11.75
C GLY A 170 13.35 -3.66 -12.66
N LEU A 171 13.57 -4.83 -12.08
CA LEU A 171 13.86 -6.06 -12.83
C LEU A 171 12.62 -6.72 -13.46
N GLU A 172 11.40 -6.29 -13.13
CA GLU A 172 10.23 -6.85 -13.81
C GLU A 172 10.23 -6.48 -15.28
N HIS A 173 9.95 -7.44 -16.15
CA HIS A 173 9.99 -7.23 -17.59
C HIS A 173 8.77 -7.84 -18.29
N PRO A 174 8.38 -7.28 -19.45
CA PRO A 174 7.34 -7.83 -20.27
C PRO A 174 7.77 -9.17 -20.87
N ILE A 175 6.83 -10.12 -21.00
CA ILE A 175 7.05 -11.38 -21.72
C ILE A 175 6.65 -11.29 -23.19
N LEU A 176 5.92 -10.25 -23.57
CA LEU A 176 5.55 -9.95 -24.94
C LEU A 176 6.22 -8.64 -25.39
N PRO A 177 6.79 -8.57 -26.60
CA PRO A 177 7.45 -7.36 -27.10
C PRO A 177 6.54 -6.12 -27.18
N THR A 178 5.23 -6.34 -27.32
CA THR A 178 4.22 -5.27 -27.42
C THR A 178 3.81 -4.69 -26.05
N THR A 179 4.18 -5.34 -24.93
CA THR A 179 3.86 -4.86 -23.60
C THR A 179 4.92 -3.87 -23.14
N PRO A 180 4.56 -2.62 -22.76
CA PRO A 180 5.55 -1.65 -22.32
C PRO A 180 6.20 -2.05 -20.99
N PRO A 181 7.53 -1.81 -20.82
CA PRO A 181 8.22 -2.03 -19.54
C PRO A 181 7.61 -1.15 -18.45
N PHE A 182 7.60 -1.65 -17.23
CA PHE A 182 7.04 -0.90 -16.11
C PHE A 182 8.05 0.15 -15.61
N ILE A 183 7.75 1.41 -15.89
CA ILE A 183 8.57 2.57 -15.57
C ILE A 183 7.68 3.64 -14.92
N LYS A 184 8.18 4.30 -13.88
CA LYS A 184 7.52 5.45 -13.26
C LYS A 184 8.51 6.60 -13.12
N ALA A 185 7.98 7.82 -13.18
CA ALA A 185 8.76 9.04 -12.98
C ALA A 185 8.14 9.93 -11.90
N LEU A 186 8.99 10.65 -11.18
CA LEU A 186 8.62 11.70 -10.23
C LEU A 186 9.23 13.02 -10.69
N SER A 187 8.51 14.12 -10.54
CA SER A 187 9.09 15.45 -10.67
C SER A 187 10.19 15.65 -9.63
N ILE A 188 11.21 16.43 -9.96
CA ILE A 188 12.24 16.82 -8.99
C ILE A 188 11.61 17.58 -7.82
N ASP A 189 10.58 18.38 -8.08
CA ASP A 189 9.84 19.12 -7.06
C ASP A 189 9.09 18.23 -6.06
N ASP A 190 8.74 17.00 -6.47
CA ASP A 190 8.07 16.01 -5.61
C ASP A 190 9.06 15.26 -4.70
N LEU A 191 10.38 15.39 -4.92
CA LEU A 191 11.38 14.67 -4.14
C LEU A 191 11.45 15.18 -2.69
N THR A 192 11.25 14.28 -1.73
CA THR A 192 11.35 14.60 -0.31
C THR A 192 12.52 13.87 0.37
N ASN A 193 12.94 14.36 1.54
CA ASN A 193 13.95 13.70 2.37
C ASN A 193 13.52 12.33 2.93
N ASN A 194 12.24 12.01 2.82
CA ASN A 194 11.68 10.75 3.31
C ASN A 194 11.70 9.62 2.26
N MET A 195 12.05 9.91 1.01
CA MET A 195 12.18 8.90 -0.03
C MET A 195 13.48 8.12 0.13
N LEU A 196 13.39 6.77 0.14
CA LEU A 196 14.51 5.89 0.39
C LEU A 196 14.71 4.89 -0.75
N ILE A 197 15.95 4.53 -0.98
CA ILE A 197 16.33 3.27 -1.63
C ILE A 197 16.52 2.27 -0.48
N ALA A 198 15.47 1.50 -0.20
CA ALA A 198 15.41 0.60 0.95
C ALA A 198 16.01 -0.77 0.63
N TYR A 199 16.79 -1.29 1.54
CA TYR A 199 17.42 -2.62 1.50
C TYR A 199 16.99 -3.52 2.67
N GLU A 200 16.19 -3.01 3.63
CA GLU A 200 15.56 -3.79 4.70
C GLU A 200 14.10 -3.40 4.88
N MET A 201 13.32 -4.36 5.36
CA MET A 201 11.91 -4.24 5.68
C MET A 201 11.64 -4.93 7.03
N ASN A 202 11.16 -4.18 8.02
CA ASN A 202 10.95 -4.65 9.40
C ASN A 202 12.21 -5.25 10.06
N GLY A 203 13.41 -4.72 9.72
CA GLY A 203 14.69 -5.16 10.28
C GLY A 203 15.28 -6.39 9.61
N GLU A 204 14.71 -6.89 8.52
CA GLU A 204 15.17 -8.03 7.74
C GLU A 204 15.41 -7.63 6.28
N PRO A 205 16.18 -8.39 5.49
CA PRO A 205 16.23 -8.22 4.05
C PRO A 205 14.82 -8.28 3.45
N LEU A 206 14.56 -7.53 2.38
CA LEU A 206 13.25 -7.56 1.72
C LEU A 206 12.93 -8.98 1.23
N PRO A 207 11.69 -9.47 1.39
CA PRO A 207 11.27 -10.67 0.67
C PRO A 207 11.36 -10.46 -0.85
N LEU A 208 11.68 -11.52 -1.60
CA LEU A 208 11.84 -11.46 -3.06
C LEU A 208 10.66 -10.75 -3.73
N LEU A 209 9.44 -11.18 -3.41
CA LEU A 209 8.22 -10.61 -4.02
C LEU A 209 7.90 -9.18 -3.55
N ASN A 210 8.54 -8.69 -2.50
CA ASN A 210 8.44 -7.30 -2.05
C ASN A 210 9.59 -6.42 -2.53
N GLY A 211 10.50 -6.95 -3.38
CA GLY A 211 11.47 -6.17 -4.11
C GLY A 211 12.93 -6.34 -3.69
N TYR A 212 13.30 -7.54 -3.13
CA TYR A 212 14.71 -7.87 -2.88
C TYR A 212 15.56 -7.65 -4.14
N PRO A 213 16.82 -7.14 -4.04
CA PRO A 213 17.50 -6.76 -2.82
C PRO A 213 17.21 -5.32 -2.36
N VAL A 214 16.69 -4.48 -3.27
CA VAL A 214 16.40 -3.08 -2.97
C VAL A 214 15.15 -2.60 -3.69
N ARG A 215 14.46 -1.66 -3.08
CA ARG A 215 13.30 -1.01 -3.68
C ARG A 215 13.25 0.49 -3.38
N LEU A 216 12.59 1.24 -4.24
CA LEU A 216 12.24 2.62 -3.97
C LEU A 216 11.06 2.70 -2.99
N ILE A 217 11.18 3.56 -1.99
CA ILE A 217 10.15 3.92 -1.01
C ILE A 217 9.77 5.38 -1.22
N VAL A 218 8.48 5.65 -1.45
CA VAL A 218 7.93 7.00 -1.70
C VAL A 218 6.79 7.24 -0.69
N PRO A 219 7.10 7.56 0.58
CA PRO A 219 6.11 7.69 1.63
C PRO A 219 5.02 8.70 1.28
N GLY A 220 3.76 8.38 1.60
CA GLY A 220 2.61 9.22 1.29
C GLY A 220 2.06 9.06 -0.13
N TRP A 221 2.81 8.46 -1.05
CA TRP A 221 2.39 8.20 -2.43
C TRP A 221 1.89 6.76 -2.62
N TYR A 222 1.00 6.56 -3.59
CA TYR A 222 0.55 5.21 -3.92
C TYR A 222 1.69 4.31 -4.40
N ALA A 223 1.57 3.01 -4.10
CA ALA A 223 2.58 1.97 -4.34
C ALA A 223 3.06 1.84 -5.79
N THR A 224 2.35 2.42 -6.76
CA THR A 224 2.77 2.42 -8.16
C THR A 224 4.12 3.10 -8.38
N TYR A 225 4.52 4.03 -7.50
CA TYR A 225 5.82 4.71 -7.52
C TYR A 225 6.91 3.97 -6.75
N TRP A 226 6.55 3.00 -5.92
CA TRP A 226 7.50 2.28 -5.07
C TRP A 226 8.16 1.14 -5.85
N MET A 227 9.08 1.48 -6.76
CA MET A 227 9.70 0.53 -7.68
C MET A 227 10.42 -0.60 -6.94
N LYS A 228 10.05 -1.86 -7.24
CA LYS A 228 10.63 -3.07 -6.68
C LYS A 228 11.85 -3.52 -7.50
N MET A 229 12.82 -4.20 -6.85
CA MET A 229 14.04 -4.68 -7.50
C MET A 229 14.67 -3.57 -8.34
N LEU A 230 14.86 -2.39 -7.74
CA LEU A 230 15.33 -1.18 -8.41
C LEU A 230 16.71 -1.39 -9.04
N VAL A 231 16.86 -1.12 -10.35
CA VAL A 231 18.12 -1.25 -11.09
C VAL A 231 18.52 0.03 -11.82
N ASP A 232 17.57 0.97 -11.95
CA ASP A 232 17.82 2.14 -12.79
C ASP A 232 17.15 3.38 -12.20
N ILE A 233 17.93 4.46 -12.12
CA ILE A 233 17.52 5.80 -11.71
C ILE A 233 18.07 6.75 -12.76
N GLU A 234 17.21 7.30 -13.60
CA GLU A 234 17.56 8.18 -14.70
C GLU A 234 17.02 9.58 -14.47
N ALA A 235 17.90 10.57 -14.41
CA ALA A 235 17.49 11.98 -14.42
C ALA A 235 17.23 12.40 -15.88
N ILE A 236 16.02 12.90 -16.17
CA ILE A 236 15.58 13.30 -17.50
C ILE A 236 15.24 14.77 -17.55
N ASP A 237 15.42 15.39 -18.72
CA ASP A 237 15.18 16.81 -19.00
C ASP A 237 13.88 17.07 -19.77
N THR A 238 13.07 16.03 -19.93
CA THR A 238 11.75 16.06 -20.56
C THR A 238 10.72 15.39 -19.67
N VAL A 239 9.44 15.72 -19.86
CA VAL A 239 8.36 15.04 -19.16
C VAL A 239 8.24 13.60 -19.69
N ASP A 240 8.26 12.63 -18.79
CA ASP A 240 8.15 11.22 -19.14
C ASP A 240 6.78 10.89 -19.74
N ASP A 241 6.76 10.46 -20.99
CA ASP A 241 5.56 10.11 -21.72
C ASP A 241 5.34 8.60 -21.91
N ASN A 242 6.05 7.76 -21.15
CA ASN A 242 5.86 6.32 -21.19
C ASN A 242 4.41 5.95 -20.86
N PHE A 243 3.99 4.75 -21.28
CA PHE A 243 2.62 4.25 -21.10
C PHE A 243 2.11 4.37 -19.66
N TRP A 244 2.94 4.11 -18.65
CA TRP A 244 2.55 4.10 -17.24
C TRP A 244 2.48 5.49 -16.60
N MET A 245 2.91 6.54 -17.31
CA MET A 245 2.76 7.95 -16.93
C MET A 245 1.70 8.66 -17.77
N LYS A 246 1.66 8.38 -19.08
CA LYS A 246 0.78 9.07 -20.04
C LYS A 246 -0.61 8.44 -20.14
N THR A 247 -0.72 7.11 -20.01
CA THR A 247 -1.96 6.37 -20.27
C THR A 247 -2.50 5.67 -19.03
N ALA A 248 -1.69 4.88 -18.34
CA ALA A 248 -2.08 4.15 -17.13
C ALA A 248 -1.82 4.97 -15.86
N TYR A 249 -2.50 4.59 -14.77
CA TYR A 249 -2.35 5.27 -13.47
C TYR A 249 -2.66 6.77 -13.52
N ARG A 250 -3.70 7.12 -14.23
CA ARG A 250 -4.22 8.47 -14.29
C ARG A 250 -5.54 8.60 -13.54
N ILE A 251 -5.76 9.76 -12.96
CA ILE A 251 -7.01 10.13 -12.29
C ILE A 251 -7.61 11.34 -12.97
N PRO A 252 -8.95 11.53 -12.96
CA PRO A 252 -9.57 12.77 -13.40
C PRO A 252 -8.98 13.96 -12.65
N ASP A 253 -8.71 15.04 -13.37
CA ASP A 253 -8.30 16.32 -12.81
C ASP A 253 -9.52 17.10 -12.30
N THR A 254 -10.15 16.53 -11.28
CA THR A 254 -11.37 17.02 -10.63
C THR A 254 -11.23 16.90 -9.11
N PRO A 255 -11.97 17.64 -8.31
CA PRO A 255 -11.97 17.49 -6.86
C PRO A 255 -12.22 16.04 -6.45
N GLY A 256 -11.30 15.48 -5.64
CA GLY A 256 -11.34 14.07 -5.22
C GLY A 256 -11.14 13.05 -6.35
N GLY A 257 -10.74 13.45 -7.56
CA GLY A 257 -10.52 12.54 -8.68
C GLY A 257 -11.78 11.77 -9.10
N THR A 258 -12.97 12.36 -8.92
CA THR A 258 -14.27 11.72 -9.17
C THR A 258 -14.98 12.30 -10.39
N ILE A 259 -15.62 11.43 -11.16
CA ILE A 259 -16.47 11.81 -12.31
C ILE A 259 -17.71 10.91 -12.37
N SER A 260 -18.70 11.32 -13.17
CA SER A 260 -19.81 10.43 -13.52
C SER A 260 -19.31 9.22 -14.31
N PRO A 261 -19.84 8.01 -14.10
CA PRO A 261 -19.50 6.84 -14.91
C PRO A 261 -19.76 7.00 -16.43
N THR A 262 -20.58 7.98 -16.81
CA THR A 262 -20.91 8.30 -18.21
C THR A 262 -20.10 9.47 -18.77
N ALA A 263 -19.23 10.10 -17.96
CA ALA A 263 -18.41 11.24 -18.38
C ALA A 263 -17.35 10.83 -19.41
N THR A 264 -17.13 11.68 -20.39
CA THR A 264 -16.11 11.54 -21.44
C THR A 264 -15.37 12.87 -21.64
N GLY A 265 -14.17 12.82 -22.23
CA GLY A 265 -13.44 14.03 -22.64
C GLY A 265 -12.91 14.91 -21.51
N TYR A 266 -12.68 14.37 -20.32
CA TYR A 266 -12.18 15.10 -19.16
C TYR A 266 -10.64 15.07 -19.08
N PRO A 267 -10.01 16.12 -18.54
CA PRO A 267 -8.57 16.13 -18.29
C PRO A 267 -8.19 15.13 -17.20
N THR A 268 -6.96 14.63 -17.27
CA THR A 268 -6.43 13.70 -16.30
C THR A 268 -5.02 14.07 -15.88
N ILE A 269 -4.65 13.71 -14.66
CA ILE A 269 -3.29 13.85 -14.12
C ILE A 269 -2.77 12.47 -13.67
N PRO A 270 -1.45 12.26 -13.57
CA PRO A 270 -0.92 11.06 -12.93
C PRO A 270 -1.43 10.93 -11.50
N ILE A 271 -1.77 9.71 -11.09
CA ILE A 271 -2.07 9.45 -9.67
C ILE A 271 -0.86 9.81 -8.82
N ASN A 272 -1.08 10.30 -7.61
CA ASN A 272 -0.02 10.83 -6.76
C ASN A 272 -0.16 10.37 -5.29
N THR A 273 -0.52 11.24 -4.38
CA THR A 273 -0.57 11.02 -2.95
C THR A 273 -1.83 10.25 -2.52
N MET A 274 -1.70 9.51 -1.42
CA MET A 274 -2.80 8.77 -0.81
C MET A 274 -3.82 9.71 -0.16
N THR A 275 -5.09 9.31 -0.18
CA THR A 275 -6.17 9.95 0.56
C THR A 275 -6.16 9.54 2.04
N VAL A 276 -6.82 10.33 2.91
CA VAL A 276 -7.04 9.95 4.30
C VAL A 276 -7.99 8.76 4.40
N ARG A 277 -7.64 7.77 5.22
CA ARG A 277 -8.45 6.56 5.41
C ARG A 277 -8.41 6.08 6.85
N SER A 278 -9.51 5.43 7.27
CA SER A 278 -9.57 4.66 8.51
C SER A 278 -10.41 3.40 8.32
N PHE A 279 -10.12 2.40 9.15
CA PHE A 279 -10.79 1.10 9.13
C PHE A 279 -10.97 0.58 10.54
N ILE A 280 -12.07 -0.13 10.79
CA ILE A 280 -12.20 -1.03 11.94
C ILE A 280 -11.49 -2.33 11.58
N THR A 281 -10.60 -2.83 12.44
CA THR A 281 -9.76 -4.01 12.14
C THR A 281 -10.21 -5.28 12.85
N ASN A 282 -10.88 -5.16 13.98
CA ASN A 282 -11.28 -6.30 14.81
C ASN A 282 -12.76 -6.70 14.68
N VAL A 283 -13.50 -6.10 13.73
CA VAL A 283 -14.90 -6.45 13.44
C VAL A 283 -15.08 -6.61 11.95
N THR A 284 -15.84 -7.62 11.54
CA THR A 284 -16.23 -7.85 10.15
C THR A 284 -17.73 -7.68 9.95
N SER A 285 -18.16 -7.24 8.76
CA SER A 285 -19.58 -7.12 8.46
C SER A 285 -20.26 -8.49 8.48
N GLY A 286 -21.42 -8.57 9.12
CA GLY A 286 -22.16 -9.83 9.35
C GLY A 286 -21.77 -10.56 10.64
N GLN A 287 -20.77 -10.08 11.37
CA GLN A 287 -20.35 -10.70 12.64
C GLN A 287 -21.44 -10.53 13.72
N THR A 288 -21.58 -11.57 14.57
CA THR A 288 -22.34 -11.50 15.80
C THR A 288 -21.39 -11.16 16.95
N LEU A 289 -21.61 -10.04 17.60
CA LEU A 289 -20.88 -9.59 18.79
C LEU A 289 -21.54 -10.12 20.04
N ARG A 290 -20.79 -10.25 21.13
CA ARG A 290 -21.32 -10.52 22.46
C ARG A 290 -21.92 -9.24 23.03
N ALA A 291 -23.00 -9.37 23.84
CA ALA A 291 -23.54 -8.25 24.61
C ALA A 291 -22.52 -7.73 25.62
N GLY A 292 -22.66 -6.45 25.98
CA GLY A 292 -21.79 -5.75 26.91
C GLY A 292 -20.74 -4.87 26.24
N ARG A 293 -19.79 -4.39 27.05
CA ARG A 293 -18.76 -3.48 26.54
C ARG A 293 -17.74 -4.22 25.67
N GLN A 294 -17.64 -3.82 24.41
CA GLN A 294 -16.73 -4.36 23.40
C GLN A 294 -15.66 -3.34 23.06
N PRO A 295 -14.37 -3.70 22.96
CA PRO A 295 -13.36 -2.84 22.37
C PRO A 295 -13.50 -2.86 20.84
N ILE A 296 -13.65 -1.71 20.24
CA ILE A 296 -13.54 -1.52 18.78
C ILE A 296 -12.18 -0.91 18.51
N ARG A 297 -11.40 -1.56 17.66
CA ARG A 297 -10.04 -1.15 17.29
C ARG A 297 -9.93 -0.93 15.80
N GLY A 298 -8.98 -0.10 15.42
CA GLY A 298 -8.73 0.17 14.02
C GLY A 298 -7.43 0.90 13.75
N ILE A 299 -7.26 1.21 12.49
CA ILE A 299 -6.11 1.95 11.95
C ILE A 299 -6.60 3.13 11.12
N ALA A 300 -5.80 4.20 11.09
CA ALA A 300 -6.00 5.34 10.20
C ALA A 300 -4.66 5.76 9.60
N PHE A 301 -4.66 6.34 8.42
CA PHE A 301 -3.47 6.85 7.74
C PHE A 301 -3.84 7.84 6.64
N ASP A 302 -2.84 8.58 6.17
CA ASP A 302 -2.96 9.50 5.04
C ASP A 302 -1.65 9.63 4.24
N SER A 303 -1.51 10.68 3.48
CA SER A 303 -0.32 10.99 2.67
C SER A 303 0.88 11.53 3.47
N GLY A 304 0.87 11.50 4.81
CA GLY A 304 1.96 11.99 5.65
C GLY A 304 1.71 13.34 6.31
N LYS A 305 0.48 13.86 6.24
CA LYS A 305 0.04 15.04 6.98
C LYS A 305 -0.24 14.72 8.46
N GLY A 306 -0.45 13.42 8.75
CA GLY A 306 -0.67 12.86 10.08
C GLY A 306 -2.13 12.91 10.53
N ILE A 307 -2.54 11.92 11.31
CA ILE A 307 -3.92 11.76 11.77
C ILE A 307 -4.17 12.60 13.04
N LYS A 308 -5.05 13.59 12.92
CA LYS A 308 -5.47 14.50 14.00
C LYS A 308 -6.50 13.84 14.93
N MET A 309 -7.48 13.14 14.35
CA MET A 309 -8.49 12.41 15.10
C MET A 309 -9.11 11.29 14.28
N VAL A 310 -9.70 10.34 15.02
CA VAL A 310 -10.63 9.34 14.48
C VAL A 310 -11.92 9.41 15.28
N GLU A 311 -13.03 9.31 14.57
CA GLU A 311 -14.37 9.24 15.17
C GLU A 311 -15.03 7.93 14.78
N PHE A 312 -15.79 7.39 15.70
CA PHE A 312 -16.55 6.14 15.60
C PHE A 312 -18.05 6.42 15.70
N SER A 313 -18.82 5.70 14.91
CA SER A 313 -20.27 5.67 14.95
C SER A 313 -20.77 4.23 15.12
N SER A 314 -21.85 4.04 15.86
CA SER A 314 -22.56 2.76 15.98
C SER A 314 -23.95 2.76 15.33
N ASP A 315 -24.33 3.85 14.67
CA ASP A 315 -25.65 4.12 14.09
C ASP A 315 -25.58 4.52 12.60
N GLY A 316 -24.53 4.07 11.91
CA GLY A 316 -24.36 4.33 10.47
C GLY A 316 -23.91 5.74 10.13
N GLY A 317 -23.37 6.48 11.08
CA GLY A 317 -22.86 7.84 10.88
C GLY A 317 -23.83 8.94 11.30
N ALA A 318 -24.95 8.60 11.97
CA ALA A 318 -25.88 9.59 12.51
C ALA A 318 -25.28 10.35 13.69
N THR A 319 -24.56 9.63 14.57
CA THR A 319 -23.80 10.24 15.68
C THR A 319 -22.34 9.77 15.67
N TRP A 320 -21.45 10.63 16.15
CA TRP A 320 -20.02 10.37 16.16
C TRP A 320 -19.41 10.60 17.54
N ARG A 321 -18.52 9.71 17.95
CA ARG A 321 -17.75 9.83 19.19
C ARG A 321 -16.27 9.72 18.89
N LYS A 322 -15.46 10.59 19.50
CA LYS A 322 -14.02 10.59 19.33
C LYS A 322 -13.40 9.31 19.91
N ALA A 323 -12.60 8.62 19.12
CA ALA A 323 -11.80 7.47 19.54
C ALA A 323 -10.46 7.93 20.16
N THR A 324 -9.86 7.06 20.97
CA THR A 324 -8.53 7.27 21.52
C THR A 324 -7.49 6.84 20.49
N LEU A 325 -6.59 7.74 20.13
CA LEU A 325 -5.45 7.44 19.25
C LEU A 325 -4.37 6.69 20.05
N GLY A 326 -3.85 5.61 19.50
CA GLY A 326 -2.76 4.84 20.07
C GLY A 326 -1.38 5.46 19.83
N LYS A 327 -0.33 4.65 19.93
CA LYS A 327 1.06 5.09 19.74
C LYS A 327 1.27 5.66 18.32
N ASP A 328 2.00 6.76 18.24
CA ASP A 328 2.45 7.37 17.00
C ASP A 328 3.77 6.75 16.52
N TYR A 329 3.79 6.29 15.28
CA TYR A 329 4.96 5.73 14.62
C TYR A 329 5.48 6.64 13.49
N GLY A 330 4.97 7.87 13.43
CA GLY A 330 5.27 8.87 12.41
C GLY A 330 4.12 9.08 11.41
N ASN A 331 4.14 10.23 10.75
CA ASN A 331 3.03 10.71 9.91
C ASN A 331 2.68 9.79 8.72
N PHE A 332 3.62 9.00 8.24
CA PHE A 332 3.41 8.08 7.12
C PHE A 332 2.94 6.68 7.53
N SER A 333 2.85 6.42 8.85
CA SER A 333 2.51 5.13 9.42
C SER A 333 0.99 4.97 9.62
N PHE A 334 0.55 3.73 9.82
CA PHE A 334 -0.74 3.49 10.46
C PHE A 334 -0.76 4.16 11.85
N ARG A 335 -1.82 4.91 12.11
CA ARG A 335 -2.20 5.40 13.44
C ARG A 335 -3.23 4.46 14.03
N PRO A 336 -2.89 3.62 15.01
CA PRO A 336 -3.89 2.79 15.69
C PRO A 336 -4.85 3.66 16.50
N TRP A 337 -6.06 3.17 16.66
CA TRP A 337 -7.08 3.81 17.50
C TRP A 337 -8.00 2.77 18.15
N GLU A 338 -8.63 3.15 19.25
CA GLU A 338 -9.61 2.31 19.95
C GLU A 338 -10.72 3.12 20.59
N ILE A 339 -11.87 2.47 20.80
CA ILE A 339 -13.01 3.01 21.54
C ILE A 339 -13.83 1.88 22.16
N GLY A 340 -14.41 2.12 23.36
CA GLY A 340 -15.39 1.23 23.94
C GLY A 340 -16.76 1.40 23.28
N PHE A 341 -17.39 0.29 22.92
CA PHE A 341 -18.73 0.20 22.36
C PHE A 341 -19.62 -0.67 23.27
N ASP A 342 -20.74 -0.12 23.72
CA ASP A 342 -21.69 -0.86 24.57
C ASP A 342 -22.71 -1.56 23.67
N ALA A 343 -22.49 -2.86 23.46
CA ALA A 343 -23.30 -3.72 22.60
C ALA A 343 -24.52 -4.23 23.37
N VAL A 344 -25.72 -3.82 22.94
CA VAL A 344 -27.01 -4.21 23.60
C VAL A 344 -27.50 -5.52 23.00
N ALA A 345 -27.82 -6.50 23.85
CA ALA A 345 -28.35 -7.80 23.42
C ALA A 345 -29.59 -7.66 22.53
N GLY A 346 -29.66 -8.44 21.46
CA GLY A 346 -30.74 -8.41 20.48
C GLY A 346 -30.70 -7.26 19.48
N ALA A 347 -29.81 -6.27 19.67
CA ALA A 347 -29.69 -5.14 18.77
C ALA A 347 -28.90 -5.45 17.50
N SER A 348 -29.13 -4.65 16.46
CA SER A 348 -28.32 -4.59 15.24
C SER A 348 -27.73 -3.20 15.10
N HIS A 349 -26.47 -3.14 14.69
CA HIS A 349 -25.74 -1.88 14.55
C HIS A 349 -25.07 -1.79 13.19
N VAL A 350 -24.88 -0.55 12.73
CA VAL A 350 -24.03 -0.22 11.59
C VAL A 350 -22.85 0.58 12.12
N LEU A 351 -21.73 -0.10 12.33
CA LEU A 351 -20.53 0.52 12.82
C LEU A 351 -19.82 1.24 11.68
N ALA A 352 -19.23 2.40 11.97
CA ALA A 352 -18.45 3.18 11.02
C ALA A 352 -17.30 3.89 11.74
N CYS A 353 -16.25 4.24 10.98
CA CYS A 353 -15.20 5.11 11.47
C CYS A 353 -14.78 6.10 10.37
N ARG A 354 -14.33 7.28 10.80
CA ARG A 354 -13.73 8.28 9.90
C ARG A 354 -12.51 8.92 10.56
N ALA A 355 -11.50 9.20 9.76
CA ALA A 355 -10.31 9.93 10.18
C ALA A 355 -10.30 11.33 9.61
N THR A 356 -9.73 12.27 10.37
CA THR A 356 -9.39 13.62 9.94
C THR A 356 -7.91 13.83 10.20
N ASN A 357 -7.19 14.38 9.22
CA ASN A 357 -5.76 14.70 9.35
C ASN A 357 -5.52 16.14 9.86
N TYR A 358 -4.25 16.54 10.04
CA TYR A 358 -3.90 17.85 10.57
C TYR A 358 -4.13 19.02 9.61
N VAL A 359 -4.49 18.76 8.35
CA VAL A 359 -4.93 19.79 7.39
C VAL A 359 -6.43 19.77 7.15
N ASP A 360 -7.17 19.14 8.07
CA ASP A 360 -8.63 19.05 8.11
C ASP A 360 -9.27 18.30 6.93
N GLU A 361 -8.49 17.50 6.18
CA GLU A 361 -9.06 16.55 5.24
C GLU A 361 -9.69 15.38 6.01
N THR A 362 -10.92 14.99 5.63
CA THR A 362 -11.66 13.89 6.24
C THR A 362 -12.24 12.97 5.18
N GLN A 363 -12.52 11.71 5.57
CA GLN A 363 -13.16 10.75 4.68
C GLN A 363 -14.57 11.20 4.28
N THR A 364 -14.93 10.93 3.03
CA THR A 364 -16.25 11.28 2.48
C THR A 364 -17.31 10.25 2.82
N THR A 365 -18.57 10.67 2.87
CA THR A 365 -19.75 9.79 2.93
C THR A 365 -20.20 9.34 1.53
N VAL A 366 -19.79 10.08 0.49
CA VAL A 366 -20.15 9.80 -0.90
C VAL A 366 -19.00 9.06 -1.57
N PRO A 367 -19.22 7.84 -2.09
CA PRO A 367 -18.18 7.11 -2.79
C PRO A 367 -17.67 7.86 -4.01
N VAL A 368 -16.36 8.00 -4.13
CA VAL A 368 -15.72 8.46 -5.36
C VAL A 368 -15.89 7.40 -6.45
N TRP A 369 -16.03 7.84 -7.69
CA TRP A 369 -15.96 6.96 -8.85
C TRP A 369 -15.04 7.54 -9.91
N ASN A 370 -14.13 6.72 -10.42
CA ASN A 370 -13.33 6.99 -11.61
C ASN A 370 -13.01 5.67 -12.32
N PRO A 371 -12.70 5.69 -13.63
CA PRO A 371 -12.52 4.47 -14.41
C PRO A 371 -11.29 3.64 -13.99
N GLY A 372 -10.34 4.23 -13.25
CA GLY A 372 -9.19 3.50 -12.70
C GLY A 372 -9.50 2.77 -11.40
N GLY A 373 -10.61 3.10 -10.73
CA GLY A 373 -10.95 2.57 -9.42
C GLY A 373 -9.90 2.94 -8.37
N TYR A 374 -9.53 4.21 -8.33
CA TYR A 374 -8.51 4.80 -7.46
C TYR A 374 -9.10 5.78 -6.47
N LEU A 375 -8.29 6.20 -5.49
CA LEU A 375 -8.61 7.26 -4.52
C LEU A 375 -9.82 6.96 -3.63
N ARG A 376 -10.18 5.70 -3.40
CA ARG A 376 -11.31 5.40 -2.52
C ARG A 376 -11.00 5.85 -1.09
N ASP A 377 -11.76 6.81 -0.60
CA ASP A 377 -11.67 7.43 0.72
C ASP A 377 -12.99 7.43 1.49
N VAL A 378 -14.02 6.76 0.95
CA VAL A 378 -15.33 6.70 1.58
C VAL A 378 -15.28 6.01 2.94
N ILE A 379 -16.14 6.45 3.85
CA ILE A 379 -16.34 5.83 5.17
C ILE A 379 -16.86 4.40 4.97
N GLU A 380 -16.10 3.42 5.47
CA GLU A 380 -16.51 2.01 5.43
C GLU A 380 -17.48 1.70 6.57
N THR A 381 -18.49 0.89 6.29
CA THR A 381 -19.52 0.49 7.26
C THR A 381 -19.52 -1.01 7.53
N TYR A 382 -19.82 -1.40 8.76
CA TYR A 382 -19.83 -2.79 9.23
C TYR A 382 -21.16 -3.10 9.90
N LYS A 383 -21.98 -3.94 9.28
CA LYS A 383 -23.26 -4.38 9.87
C LYS A 383 -23.01 -5.51 10.85
N VAL A 384 -23.43 -5.37 12.09
CA VAL A 384 -23.27 -6.39 13.15
C VAL A 384 -24.56 -6.64 13.88
N ARG A 385 -24.69 -7.82 14.46
CA ARG A 385 -25.76 -8.20 15.41
C ARG A 385 -25.13 -8.43 16.77
N VAL A 386 -25.94 -8.33 17.82
CA VAL A 386 -25.51 -8.59 19.21
C VAL A 386 -26.33 -9.75 19.77
N ALA A 387 -25.64 -10.81 20.21
CA ALA A 387 -26.26 -11.95 20.88
C ALA A 387 -26.24 -11.76 22.41
#